data_4262324bb4aee6209cc7660242f50706
#
_entry.id   4262324bb4aee6209cc7660242f50706
#
_cell.length_a   1.000
_cell.length_b   1.000
_cell.length_c   1.000
_cell.angle_alpha   90.00
_cell.angle_beta   90.00
_cell.angle_gamma   90.00
#
_symmetry.space_group_name_H-M   'P 1'
#
loop_
_entity.id
_entity.type
_entity.pdbx_description
1 polymer ?
#
loop_
_entity_poly.entity_id
_entity_poly.type
_entity_poly.pdbx_seq_one_letter_code
_entity_poly.pdbx_strand_id
1 'polypeptide(L)'
;CVKILNEETRMNQILIIDGGTTIGHSAGLLNHTLSEEGAAELRRLGHQVAVTRIDKSYEIEAEIDKFVSHDVVIFQMPGWWMGEPWTVKKYIDEVFTYGHGRLYASDGRSREDSSKKYGSGGLLQGKKYMLSLTWNAPLEAFTDPQQFFEGVGVDGVYLHSHKACQFLGMSPLPTFICNDVIKDPQVPLYISQYQQHLQTVFN
;
A
#
# COMPACT_ATOMS: atom_id res chain seq x y z
N CYS A 1 23.85 32.22 17.10
CA CYS A 1 23.71 31.60 15.78
C CYS A 1 23.05 30.23 15.93
N VAL A 2 21.75 30.17 15.69
CA VAL A 2 21.02 28.90 15.63
C VAL A 2 21.29 28.33 14.23
N LYS A 3 21.99 27.19 14.17
CA LYS A 3 22.05 26.38 12.95
C LYS A 3 20.65 25.81 12.72
N ILE A 4 19.94 26.40 11.74
CA ILE A 4 18.80 25.73 11.12
C ILE A 4 19.42 24.58 10.34
N LEU A 5 19.34 23.37 10.89
CA LEU A 5 19.57 22.14 10.14
C LEU A 5 18.40 22.07 9.16
N ASN A 6 18.65 22.43 7.90
CA ASN A 6 17.81 21.98 6.80
C ASN A 6 17.90 20.47 6.81
N GLU A 7 16.90 19.77 7.34
CA GLU A 7 16.65 18.39 6.98
C GLU A 7 16.28 18.42 5.51
N GLU A 8 17.24 18.18 4.64
CA GLU A 8 16.96 17.92 3.23
C GLU A 8 16.01 16.73 3.18
N THR A 9 14.79 16.96 2.70
CA THR A 9 13.79 15.91 2.50
C THR A 9 14.43 14.83 1.65
N ARG A 10 14.63 13.63 2.24
CA ARG A 10 15.29 12.53 1.56
C ARG A 10 14.46 12.09 0.36
N MET A 11 15.00 12.19 -0.85
CA MET A 11 14.38 11.67 -2.05
C MET A 11 14.20 10.15 -1.93
N ASN A 12 12.97 9.67 -2.07
CA ASN A 12 12.64 8.25 -2.12
C ASN A 12 12.30 7.81 -3.56
N GLN A 13 12.57 6.55 -3.86
CA GLN A 13 12.01 5.82 -4.98
C GLN A 13 10.68 5.22 -4.52
N ILE A 14 9.56 5.65 -5.09
CA ILE A 14 8.23 5.21 -4.67
C ILE A 14 7.55 4.46 -5.81
N LEU A 15 7.04 3.27 -5.52
CA LEU A 15 6.23 2.47 -6.43
C LEU A 15 4.77 2.55 -5.99
N ILE A 16 3.88 2.93 -6.89
CA ILE A 16 2.43 2.82 -6.69
C ILE A 16 1.92 1.61 -7.46
N ILE A 17 1.30 0.68 -6.74
CA ILE A 17 0.55 -0.43 -7.34
C ILE A 17 -0.91 0.02 -7.44
N ASP A 18 -1.35 0.32 -8.64
CA ASP A 18 -2.72 0.71 -8.94
C ASP A 18 -3.58 -0.53 -9.13
N GLY A 19 -4.34 -0.84 -8.09
CA GLY A 19 -5.27 -1.97 -8.02
C GLY A 19 -6.68 -1.66 -8.53
N GLY A 20 -6.89 -0.49 -9.15
CA GLY A 20 -8.13 -0.18 -9.84
C GLY A 20 -8.38 -1.15 -10.99
N THR A 21 -9.59 -1.72 -11.04
CA THR A 21 -9.95 -2.67 -12.09
C THR A 21 -11.45 -2.60 -12.37
N THR A 22 -11.85 -2.99 -13.58
CA THR A 22 -13.25 -3.09 -13.92
C THR A 22 -13.84 -4.38 -13.37
N ILE A 23 -14.78 -4.26 -12.42
CA ILE A 23 -15.54 -5.38 -11.87
C ILE A 23 -17.01 -4.96 -11.78
N GLY A 24 -17.90 -5.71 -12.41
CA GLY A 24 -19.31 -5.40 -12.43
C GLY A 24 -19.59 -4.00 -12.98
N HIS A 25 -20.17 -3.13 -12.17
CA HIS A 25 -20.48 -1.74 -12.53
C HIS A 25 -19.36 -0.75 -12.20
N SER A 26 -18.29 -1.17 -11.53
CA SER A 26 -17.16 -0.32 -11.19
C SER A 26 -16.13 -0.36 -12.30
N ALA A 27 -15.75 0.80 -12.80
CA ALA A 27 -14.68 0.94 -13.80
C ALA A 27 -13.28 1.14 -13.18
N GLY A 28 -13.16 1.15 -11.86
CA GLY A 28 -11.89 1.37 -11.15
C GLY A 28 -11.35 2.81 -11.21
N LEU A 29 -12.12 3.74 -11.76
CA LEU A 29 -11.65 5.10 -12.10
C LEU A 29 -11.14 5.89 -10.89
N LEU A 30 -11.80 5.81 -9.74
CA LEU A 30 -11.36 6.55 -8.55
C LEU A 30 -9.95 6.12 -8.11
N ASN A 31 -9.64 4.82 -8.16
CA ASN A 31 -8.31 4.33 -7.81
C ASN A 31 -7.25 4.76 -8.83
N HIS A 32 -7.58 4.76 -10.12
CA HIS A 32 -6.69 5.30 -11.15
C HIS A 32 -6.43 6.79 -10.93
N THR A 33 -7.48 7.58 -10.66
CA THR A 33 -7.36 9.01 -10.34
C THR A 33 -6.48 9.24 -9.12
N LEU A 34 -6.70 8.51 -8.02
CA LEU A 34 -5.88 8.66 -6.82
C LEU A 34 -4.42 8.22 -7.06
N SER A 35 -4.18 7.19 -7.86
CA SER A 35 -2.82 6.80 -8.27
C SER A 35 -2.11 7.91 -9.05
N GLU A 36 -2.80 8.55 -10.00
CA GLU A 36 -2.26 9.65 -10.80
C GLU A 36 -2.00 10.90 -9.95
N GLU A 37 -2.98 11.33 -9.16
CA GLU A 37 -2.87 12.48 -8.26
C GLU A 37 -1.80 12.26 -7.17
N GLY A 38 -1.74 11.05 -6.60
CA GLY A 38 -0.70 10.69 -5.64
C GLY A 38 0.69 10.70 -6.27
N ALA A 39 0.85 10.18 -7.48
CA ALA A 39 2.12 10.21 -8.21
C ALA A 39 2.55 11.66 -8.52
N ALA A 40 1.61 12.53 -8.92
CA ALA A 40 1.87 13.94 -9.18
C ALA A 40 2.32 14.65 -7.90
N GLU A 41 1.63 14.46 -6.79
CA GLU A 41 1.96 15.08 -5.50
C GLU A 41 3.32 14.61 -4.97
N LEU A 42 3.60 13.31 -5.00
CA LEU A 42 4.88 12.77 -4.56
C LEU A 42 6.06 13.30 -5.40
N ARG A 43 5.87 13.45 -6.73
CA ARG A 43 6.87 14.08 -7.58
C ARG A 43 7.05 15.57 -7.24
N ARG A 44 5.97 16.29 -6.93
CA ARG A 44 6.03 17.68 -6.45
C ARG A 44 6.81 17.81 -5.14
N LEU A 45 6.74 16.78 -4.26
CA LEU A 45 7.53 16.68 -3.02
C LEU A 45 8.99 16.27 -3.26
N GLY A 46 9.41 16.02 -4.50
CA GLY A 46 10.80 15.72 -4.86
C GLY A 46 11.13 14.23 -4.92
N HIS A 47 10.14 13.34 -4.90
CA HIS A 47 10.36 11.90 -5.02
C HIS A 47 10.32 11.41 -6.46
N GLN A 48 10.96 10.28 -6.74
CA GLN A 48 10.79 9.55 -8.01
C GLN A 48 9.66 8.55 -7.86
N VAL A 49 8.75 8.49 -8.82
CA VAL A 49 7.55 7.66 -8.74
C VAL A 49 7.35 6.84 -10.00
N ALA A 50 7.27 5.53 -9.82
CA ALA A 50 6.79 4.57 -10.81
C ALA A 50 5.36 4.13 -10.46
N VAL A 51 4.57 3.81 -11.46
CA VAL A 51 3.20 3.29 -11.27
C VAL A 51 3.06 2.01 -12.08
N THR A 52 2.59 0.94 -11.43
CA THR A 52 2.15 -0.29 -12.09
C THR A 52 0.65 -0.37 -12.02
N ARG A 53 -0.02 -0.40 -13.17
CA ARG A 53 -1.45 -0.69 -13.29
C ARG A 53 -1.66 -2.19 -13.46
N ILE A 54 -2.23 -2.86 -12.46
CA ILE A 54 -2.42 -4.31 -12.50
C ILE A 54 -3.61 -4.76 -13.35
N ASP A 55 -4.46 -3.83 -13.82
CA ASP A 55 -5.48 -4.09 -14.83
C ASP A 55 -4.89 -4.23 -16.26
N LYS A 56 -3.61 -3.97 -16.40
CA LYS A 56 -2.80 -4.21 -17.60
C LYS A 56 -1.90 -5.44 -17.40
N SER A 57 -1.29 -5.90 -18.49
CA SER A 57 -0.26 -6.93 -18.39
C SER A 57 0.97 -6.39 -17.65
N TYR A 58 1.56 -7.22 -16.82
CA TYR A 58 2.84 -6.96 -16.14
C TYR A 58 3.73 -8.21 -16.22
N GLU A 59 5.03 -7.99 -16.20
CA GLU A 59 6.02 -9.06 -16.16
C GLU A 59 6.49 -9.26 -14.74
N ILE A 60 6.34 -10.46 -14.19
CA ILE A 60 6.59 -10.78 -12.78
C ILE A 60 8.00 -10.40 -12.35
N GLU A 61 9.02 -10.76 -13.16
CA GLU A 61 10.42 -10.42 -12.85
C GLU A 61 10.65 -8.91 -12.79
N ALA A 62 10.03 -8.14 -13.69
CA ALA A 62 10.12 -6.68 -13.67
C ALA A 62 9.45 -6.09 -12.42
N GLU A 63 8.34 -6.67 -11.95
CA GLU A 63 7.70 -6.25 -10.71
C GLU A 63 8.58 -6.58 -9.49
N ILE A 64 9.21 -7.75 -9.44
CA ILE A 64 10.19 -8.10 -8.39
C ILE A 64 11.34 -7.08 -8.37
N ASP A 65 11.88 -6.71 -9.55
CA ASP A 65 12.92 -5.68 -9.66
C ASP A 65 12.47 -4.34 -9.07
N LYS A 66 11.20 -3.96 -9.27
CA LYS A 66 10.64 -2.74 -8.68
C LYS A 66 10.58 -2.81 -7.15
N PHE A 67 10.13 -3.92 -6.56
CA PHE A 67 10.15 -4.10 -5.11
C PHE A 67 11.57 -3.98 -4.53
N VAL A 68 12.55 -4.54 -5.22
CA VAL A 68 13.96 -4.47 -4.79
C VAL A 68 14.53 -3.06 -4.91
N SER A 69 14.19 -2.33 -5.98
CA SER A 69 14.78 -1.03 -6.29
C SER A 69 14.08 0.18 -5.63
N HIS A 70 12.83 0.05 -5.20
CA HIS A 70 12.08 1.16 -4.61
C HIS A 70 12.16 1.12 -3.07
N ASP A 71 12.13 2.29 -2.45
CA ASP A 71 12.18 2.46 -0.99
C ASP A 71 10.82 2.27 -0.34
N VAL A 72 9.76 2.65 -1.07
CA VAL A 72 8.36 2.63 -0.59
C VAL A 72 7.46 2.04 -1.67
N VAL A 73 6.51 1.21 -1.24
CA VAL A 73 5.44 0.68 -2.10
C VAL A 73 4.09 1.14 -1.56
N ILE A 74 3.28 1.79 -2.39
CA ILE A 74 1.92 2.20 -2.07
C ILE A 74 0.95 1.28 -2.82
N PHE A 75 0.09 0.59 -2.09
CA PHE A 75 -1.02 -0.17 -2.67
C PHE A 75 -2.27 0.70 -2.71
N GLN A 76 -2.60 1.23 -3.89
CA GLN A 76 -3.83 1.98 -4.14
C GLN A 76 -4.89 1.01 -4.62
N MET A 77 -5.89 0.69 -3.79
CA MET A 77 -6.85 -0.36 -4.12
C MET A 77 -8.26 -0.14 -3.54
N PRO A 78 -9.30 -0.58 -4.25
CA PRO A 78 -10.65 -0.57 -3.71
C PRO A 78 -10.86 -1.71 -2.71
N GLY A 79 -11.77 -1.50 -1.76
CA GLY A 79 -12.30 -2.57 -0.92
C GLY A 79 -13.37 -3.37 -1.67
N TRP A 80 -13.17 -4.66 -1.82
CA TRP A 80 -14.11 -5.62 -2.39
C TRP A 80 -14.28 -6.80 -1.45
N TRP A 81 -15.53 -7.09 -1.06
CA TRP A 81 -15.83 -8.22 -0.19
C TRP A 81 -14.85 -8.38 0.97
N MET A 82 -14.73 -7.30 1.77
CA MET A 82 -14.00 -7.22 3.05
C MET A 82 -12.47 -7.26 2.91
N GLY A 83 -11.92 -6.99 1.73
CA GLY A 83 -10.48 -6.97 1.50
C GLY A 83 -10.11 -6.37 0.14
N GLU A 84 -8.92 -6.69 -0.34
CA GLU A 84 -8.47 -6.33 -1.67
C GLU A 84 -9.22 -7.11 -2.76
N PRO A 85 -9.33 -6.57 -3.99
CA PRO A 85 -9.84 -7.31 -5.13
C PRO A 85 -8.99 -8.55 -5.42
N TRP A 86 -9.60 -9.60 -6.00
CA TRP A 86 -8.86 -10.80 -6.42
C TRP A 86 -7.67 -10.49 -7.35
N THR A 87 -7.77 -9.43 -8.14
CA THR A 87 -6.70 -8.99 -9.05
C THR A 87 -5.47 -8.49 -8.28
N VAL A 88 -5.66 -7.77 -7.18
CA VAL A 88 -4.58 -7.36 -6.28
C VAL A 88 -4.01 -8.57 -5.55
N LYS A 89 -4.87 -9.47 -5.06
CA LYS A 89 -4.42 -10.70 -4.41
C LYS A 89 -3.62 -11.59 -5.38
N LYS A 90 -4.08 -11.72 -6.64
CA LYS A 90 -3.35 -12.42 -7.70
C LYS A 90 -1.95 -11.82 -7.90
N TYR A 91 -1.86 -10.48 -8.03
CA TYR A 91 -0.59 -9.78 -8.17
C TYR A 91 0.36 -10.08 -6.99
N ILE A 92 -0.15 -9.99 -5.77
CA ILE A 92 0.62 -10.31 -4.55
C ILE A 92 1.08 -11.78 -4.58
N ASP A 93 0.19 -12.72 -4.88
CA ASP A 93 0.51 -14.14 -4.90
C ASP A 93 1.57 -14.47 -5.96
N GLU A 94 1.48 -13.89 -7.15
CA GLU A 94 2.46 -14.11 -8.22
C GLU A 94 3.81 -13.46 -7.86
N VAL A 95 3.82 -12.16 -7.63
CA VAL A 95 5.08 -11.41 -7.44
C VAL A 95 5.83 -11.88 -6.18
N PHE A 96 5.11 -12.07 -5.07
CA PHE A 96 5.77 -12.48 -3.83
C PHE A 96 6.23 -13.93 -3.88
N THR A 97 5.45 -14.83 -4.47
CA THR A 97 5.85 -16.25 -4.59
C THR A 97 7.10 -16.41 -5.47
N TYR A 98 7.11 -15.78 -6.65
CA TYR A 98 8.28 -15.82 -7.53
C TYR A 98 9.45 -14.99 -7.01
N GLY A 99 9.21 -14.09 -6.06
CA GLY A 99 10.21 -13.25 -5.40
C GLY A 99 11.09 -13.99 -4.38
N HIS A 100 10.95 -15.31 -4.20
CA HIS A 100 11.82 -16.08 -3.32
C HIS A 100 13.31 -15.90 -3.69
N GLY A 101 14.14 -15.67 -2.68
CA GLY A 101 15.57 -15.37 -2.84
C GLY A 101 15.88 -13.90 -3.15
N ARG A 102 14.85 -13.06 -3.43
CA ARG A 102 15.01 -11.63 -3.71
C ARG A 102 14.15 -10.75 -2.78
N LEU A 103 12.91 -11.14 -2.50
CA LEU A 103 12.01 -10.45 -1.58
C LEU A 103 12.04 -11.07 -0.18
N TYR A 104 12.23 -12.36 -0.10
CA TYR A 104 12.40 -13.12 1.15
C TYR A 104 13.27 -14.35 0.90
N ALA A 105 14.01 -14.79 1.92
CA ALA A 105 14.88 -15.96 1.85
C ALA A 105 14.19 -17.25 2.34
N SER A 106 13.34 -17.12 3.37
CA SER A 106 12.62 -18.21 4.02
C SER A 106 11.50 -17.63 4.90
N ASP A 107 10.82 -18.47 5.65
CA ASP A 107 9.89 -18.02 6.69
C ASP A 107 10.59 -17.46 7.96
N GLY A 108 11.90 -17.51 8.01
CA GLY A 108 12.75 -16.99 9.10
C GLY A 108 13.00 -17.99 10.23
N ARG A 109 12.26 -19.07 10.36
CA ARG A 109 12.50 -20.07 11.42
C ARG A 109 13.81 -20.81 11.22
N SER A 110 14.47 -21.17 12.33
CA SER A 110 15.67 -21.99 12.33
C SER A 110 15.53 -23.10 13.37
N ARG A 111 16.01 -24.30 13.05
CA ARG A 111 16.12 -25.40 14.03
C ARG A 111 17.28 -25.22 14.99
N GLU A 112 18.30 -24.44 14.57
CA GLU A 112 19.52 -24.18 15.33
C GLU A 112 19.39 -22.97 16.25
N ASP A 113 18.46 -22.04 15.94
CA ASP A 113 18.25 -20.80 16.68
C ASP A 113 16.75 -20.57 16.89
N SER A 114 16.27 -20.92 18.08
CA SER A 114 14.86 -20.77 18.47
C SER A 114 14.41 -19.32 18.67
N SER A 115 15.34 -18.35 18.68
CA SER A 115 15.00 -16.92 18.73
C SER A 115 14.44 -16.41 17.40
N LYS A 116 14.76 -17.09 16.30
CA LYS A 116 14.25 -16.78 14.96
C LYS A 116 12.81 -17.25 14.79
N LYS A 117 11.93 -16.28 14.55
CA LYS A 117 10.48 -16.50 14.48
C LYS A 117 9.96 -16.54 13.06
N TYR A 118 8.79 -17.14 12.87
CA TYR A 118 8.05 -17.06 11.62
C TYR A 118 7.83 -15.61 11.19
N GLY A 119 8.04 -15.32 9.90
CA GLY A 119 7.91 -13.98 9.32
C GLY A 119 9.17 -13.12 9.44
N SER A 120 10.32 -13.67 9.87
CA SER A 120 11.58 -12.93 10.02
C SER A 120 12.58 -13.12 8.87
N GLY A 121 12.19 -13.82 7.80
CA GLY A 121 13.06 -14.13 6.65
C GLY A 121 13.00 -13.15 5.48
N GLY A 122 12.34 -12.00 5.65
CA GLY A 122 12.22 -10.98 4.62
C GLY A 122 13.55 -10.31 4.27
N LEU A 123 13.75 -10.00 2.99
CA LEU A 123 14.96 -9.36 2.47
C LEU A 123 14.80 -7.85 2.19
N LEU A 124 13.58 -7.30 2.37
CA LEU A 124 13.27 -5.89 2.13
C LEU A 124 13.32 -5.06 3.41
N GLN A 125 14.24 -5.37 4.32
CA GLN A 125 14.45 -4.60 5.55
C GLN A 125 14.79 -3.14 5.22
N GLY A 126 14.21 -2.19 5.99
CA GLY A 126 14.38 -0.76 5.77
C GLY A 126 13.46 -0.15 4.72
N LYS A 127 12.77 -0.96 3.92
CA LYS A 127 11.73 -0.49 3.00
C LYS A 127 10.39 -0.36 3.70
N LYS A 128 9.52 0.47 3.14
CA LYS A 128 8.20 0.78 3.71
C LYS A 128 7.09 0.50 2.72
N TYR A 129 5.89 0.32 3.24
CA TYR A 129 4.67 0.24 2.43
C TYR A 129 3.55 1.07 3.04
N MET A 130 2.60 1.46 2.20
CA MET A 130 1.39 2.18 2.60
C MET A 130 0.19 1.54 1.91
N LEU A 131 -0.90 1.39 2.65
CA LEU A 131 -2.20 1.07 2.06
C LEU A 131 -2.97 2.36 1.80
N SER A 132 -3.52 2.50 0.60
CA SER A 132 -4.39 3.60 0.19
C SER A 132 -5.67 3.01 -0.38
N LEU A 133 -6.78 3.21 0.34
CA LEU A 133 -7.99 2.43 0.18
C LEU A 133 -9.19 3.29 -0.23
N THR A 134 -10.09 2.72 -1.03
CA THR A 134 -11.40 3.32 -1.31
C THR A 134 -12.51 2.35 -0.92
N TRP A 135 -13.46 2.80 -0.12
CA TRP A 135 -14.54 1.97 0.42
C TRP A 135 -15.90 2.63 0.32
N ASN A 136 -16.90 1.85 -0.03
CA ASN A 136 -18.30 2.27 0.08
C ASN A 136 -18.88 1.90 1.45
N ALA A 137 -18.17 2.27 2.51
CA ALA A 137 -18.60 2.15 3.90
C ALA A 137 -18.12 3.38 4.69
N PRO A 138 -18.87 3.86 5.68
CA PRO A 138 -18.43 4.95 6.53
C PRO A 138 -17.29 4.51 7.45
N LEU A 139 -16.48 5.45 7.94
CA LEU A 139 -15.35 5.15 8.81
C LEU A 139 -15.79 4.45 10.11
N GLU A 140 -16.94 4.82 10.64
CA GLU A 140 -17.52 4.23 11.86
C GLU A 140 -17.73 2.72 11.71
N ALA A 141 -17.98 2.22 10.51
CA ALA A 141 -18.10 0.77 10.27
C ALA A 141 -16.84 0.00 10.71
N PHE A 142 -15.69 0.65 10.69
CA PHE A 142 -14.40 0.06 11.08
C PHE A 142 -14.01 0.35 12.53
N THR A 143 -14.38 1.52 13.05
CA THR A 143 -13.83 2.05 14.31
C THR A 143 -14.75 1.91 15.51
N ASP A 144 -16.06 1.79 15.28
CA ASP A 144 -17.04 1.63 16.35
C ASP A 144 -17.22 0.14 16.68
N PRO A 145 -17.00 -0.28 17.96
CA PRO A 145 -17.19 -1.68 18.39
C PRO A 145 -18.61 -2.22 18.19
N GLN A 146 -19.60 -1.36 18.01
CA GLN A 146 -21.00 -1.75 17.75
C GLN A 146 -21.34 -1.84 16.26
N GLN A 147 -20.41 -1.50 15.38
CA GLN A 147 -20.55 -1.53 13.94
C GLN A 147 -19.98 -2.81 13.32
N PHE A 148 -20.13 -2.97 12.00
CA PHE A 148 -19.93 -4.20 11.27
C PHE A 148 -18.55 -4.87 11.48
N PHE A 149 -17.48 -4.09 11.56
CA PHE A 149 -16.12 -4.60 11.78
C PHE A 149 -15.71 -4.59 13.26
N GLU A 150 -16.66 -4.44 14.20
CA GLU A 150 -16.45 -4.63 15.64
C GLU A 150 -15.31 -3.75 16.24
N GLY A 151 -15.04 -2.60 15.62
CA GLY A 151 -14.04 -1.66 16.10
C GLY A 151 -12.59 -2.08 15.87
N VAL A 152 -12.31 -3.10 15.04
CA VAL A 152 -10.92 -3.53 14.77
C VAL A 152 -10.10 -2.51 13.98
N GLY A 153 -10.75 -1.49 13.45
CA GLY A 153 -10.12 -0.46 12.63
C GLY A 153 -9.80 -0.93 11.21
N VAL A 154 -9.42 0.00 10.36
CA VAL A 154 -9.09 -0.27 8.96
C VAL A 154 -7.91 -1.26 8.85
N ASP A 155 -6.85 -1.01 9.62
CA ASP A 155 -5.66 -1.89 9.62
C ASP A 155 -5.96 -3.28 10.17
N GLY A 156 -6.93 -3.42 11.07
CA GLY A 156 -7.41 -4.71 11.57
C GLY A 156 -8.11 -5.53 10.48
N VAL A 157 -8.93 -4.88 9.65
CA VAL A 157 -9.57 -5.52 8.48
C VAL A 157 -8.53 -5.94 7.45
N TYR A 158 -7.48 -5.15 7.26
CA TYR A 158 -6.38 -5.43 6.31
C TYR A 158 -5.17 -6.13 6.95
N LEU A 159 -5.34 -6.78 8.10
CA LEU A 159 -4.24 -7.49 8.78
C LEU A 159 -3.48 -8.44 7.86
N HIS A 160 -4.17 -9.15 6.97
CA HIS A 160 -3.54 -10.07 6.01
C HIS A 160 -2.62 -9.34 5.01
N SER A 161 -3.02 -8.18 4.49
CA SER A 161 -2.19 -7.36 3.60
C SER A 161 -0.96 -6.81 4.33
N HIS A 162 -1.14 -6.35 5.57
CA HIS A 162 -0.04 -5.92 6.43
C HIS A 162 0.94 -7.06 6.68
N LYS A 163 0.45 -8.27 6.97
CA LYS A 163 1.30 -9.44 7.23
C LYS A 163 2.04 -9.91 5.99
N ALA A 164 1.43 -9.81 4.80
CA ALA A 164 2.12 -10.12 3.55
C ALA A 164 3.33 -9.19 3.32
N CYS A 165 3.17 -7.89 3.50
CA CYS A 165 4.28 -6.92 3.37
C CYS A 165 5.33 -7.10 4.48
N GLN A 166 4.92 -7.31 5.72
CA GLN A 166 5.82 -7.53 6.86
C GLN A 166 6.61 -8.83 6.72
N PHE A 167 6.04 -9.86 6.09
CA PHE A 167 6.76 -11.10 5.79
C PHE A 167 7.95 -10.86 4.85
N LEU A 168 7.86 -9.87 3.97
CA LEU A 168 8.99 -9.43 3.14
C LEU A 168 10.01 -8.56 3.91
N GLY A 169 9.74 -8.19 5.15
CA GLY A 169 10.60 -7.32 5.97
C GLY A 169 10.26 -5.83 5.91
N MET A 170 9.18 -5.45 5.22
CA MET A 170 8.78 -4.05 5.08
C MET A 170 8.04 -3.53 6.32
N SER A 171 8.13 -2.23 6.58
CA SER A 171 7.45 -1.54 7.68
C SER A 171 6.28 -0.69 7.17
N PRO A 172 5.14 -0.64 7.90
CA PRO A 172 3.98 0.14 7.48
C PRO A 172 4.18 1.65 7.64
N LEU A 173 3.66 2.41 6.70
CA LEU A 173 3.31 3.82 6.84
C LEU A 173 1.83 3.95 7.18
N PRO A 174 1.35 5.10 7.71
CA PRO A 174 -0.05 5.30 8.02
C PRO A 174 -0.97 5.04 6.83
N THR A 175 -2.00 4.24 7.03
CA THR A 175 -3.00 3.90 6.02
C THR A 175 -3.87 5.11 5.68
N PHE A 176 -4.18 5.31 4.39
CA PHE A 176 -5.17 6.27 3.90
C PHE A 176 -6.44 5.55 3.46
N ILE A 177 -7.59 6.14 3.69
CA ILE A 177 -8.88 5.61 3.24
C ILE A 177 -9.85 6.72 2.81
N CYS A 178 -10.52 6.51 1.66
CA CYS A 178 -11.73 7.25 1.28
C CYS A 178 -12.95 6.41 1.61
N ASN A 179 -13.93 7.01 2.25
CA ASN A 179 -15.16 6.36 2.69
C ASN A 179 -16.37 6.80 1.83
N ASP A 180 -17.43 5.99 1.82
CA ASP A 180 -18.72 6.27 1.14
C ASP A 180 -18.58 6.64 -0.35
N VAL A 181 -17.60 6.03 -1.04
CA VAL A 181 -17.18 6.45 -2.39
C VAL A 181 -18.23 6.22 -3.49
N ILE A 182 -19.28 5.45 -3.22
CA ILE A 182 -20.41 5.24 -4.13
C ILE A 182 -21.66 5.93 -3.58
N LYS A 183 -21.92 5.80 -2.29
CA LYS A 183 -23.13 6.32 -1.66
C LYS A 183 -23.14 7.86 -1.60
N ASP A 184 -22.00 8.47 -1.33
CA ASP A 184 -21.82 9.93 -1.25
C ASP A 184 -20.45 10.34 -1.80
N PRO A 185 -20.22 10.25 -3.13
CA PRO A 185 -18.91 10.48 -3.73
C PRO A 185 -18.49 11.94 -3.63
N GLN A 186 -17.34 12.18 -2.98
CA GLN A 186 -16.72 13.49 -2.77
C GLN A 186 -15.30 13.52 -3.39
N VAL A 187 -15.19 13.25 -4.69
CA VAL A 187 -13.89 13.04 -5.37
C VAL A 187 -12.89 14.19 -5.15
N PRO A 188 -13.27 15.48 -5.28
CA PRO A 188 -12.34 16.58 -5.01
C PRO A 188 -11.82 16.59 -3.56
N LEU A 189 -12.67 16.23 -2.60
CA LEU A 189 -12.29 16.12 -1.19
C LEU A 189 -11.33 14.96 -0.96
N TYR A 190 -11.57 13.79 -1.57
CA TYR A 190 -10.68 12.64 -1.46
C TYR A 190 -9.29 12.96 -2.00
N ILE A 191 -9.20 13.63 -3.16
CA ILE A 191 -7.92 14.06 -3.74
C ILE A 191 -7.19 14.99 -2.78
N SER A 192 -7.86 16.01 -2.27
CA SER A 192 -7.27 16.98 -1.32
C SER A 192 -6.77 16.30 -0.04
N GLN A 193 -7.58 15.42 0.55
CA GLN A 193 -7.21 14.66 1.76
C GLN A 193 -6.04 13.72 1.48
N TYR A 194 -6.00 13.08 0.33
CA TYR A 194 -4.90 12.19 -0.05
C TYR A 194 -3.59 12.98 -0.24
N GLN A 195 -3.63 14.11 -0.94
CA GLN A 195 -2.47 14.99 -1.09
C GLN A 195 -1.95 15.45 0.28
N GLN A 196 -2.83 15.86 1.20
CA GLN A 196 -2.45 16.26 2.55
C GLN A 196 -1.84 15.09 3.35
N HIS A 197 -2.40 13.89 3.21
CA HIS A 197 -1.86 12.68 3.83
C HIS A 197 -0.43 12.39 3.33
N LEU A 198 -0.23 12.44 2.01
CA LEU A 198 1.10 12.24 1.41
C LEU A 198 2.10 13.31 1.87
N GLN A 199 1.69 14.58 1.96
CA GLN A 199 2.53 15.65 2.50
C GLN A 199 2.93 15.36 3.96
N THR A 200 2.02 14.85 4.78
CA THR A 200 2.31 14.52 6.18
C THR A 200 3.27 13.35 6.32
N VAL A 201 3.15 12.36 5.43
CA VAL A 201 3.93 11.11 5.52
C VAL A 201 5.32 11.24 4.88
N PHE A 202 5.46 12.08 3.85
CA PHE A 202 6.66 12.14 3.00
C PHE A 202 7.41 13.48 3.03
N ASN A 203 7.04 14.41 3.90
CA ASN A 203 7.80 15.65 4.14
C ASN A 203 8.96 15.44 5.10
#